data_effd4ed0ac23b0fc8c5c2231abc3e625
#
_entry.id   effd4ed0ac23b0fc8c5c2231abc3e625
#
_cell.length_a   1.000
_cell.length_b   1.000
_cell.length_c   1.000
_cell.angle_alpha   90.00
_cell.angle_beta   90.00
_cell.angle_gamma   90.00
#
_symmetry.space_group_name_H-M   'P 1'
#
loop_
_entity.id
_entity.type
_entity.pdbx_description
1 polymer ?
#
loop_
_entity_poly.entity_id
_entity_poly.type
_entity_poly.pdbx_seq_one_letter_code
_entity_poly.pdbx_strand_id
1 'polypeptide(L)'
;MTKKSQTVSIRLLRDGKQPADSVRAGVELAAWDKLEGAQIALDTIGGGPPKWSKFLDLSDAEKAKLTNLTAYGLVFIPASGRWFAVSFGLGHVKLDPDAFEQDFGLRVVLNTVDPDKLRSADIRTPDENTTSRRTQTARRSDQTAFSIDIERDIVRGLAGEPKVTAFASRVAGSDGLTLTKEMDVAALPQVCADAFAAFGKDDYKANFAWIDQIKHVRDKATIELLDAALVAALGGCLTGAIPDTLHLAYPVIYDPEKARHIRYKGFNCSNVHTDLEIGGYVADMREKAVPAYEPGHLSGHKVYECNAEGKDDGQSWRIKECLVFETDLNGEKYVLSADRWYRIDTNLANEVTTFFAGVTAHAMPDALADENEEKYNGRVATGGHNMLCLDRKLVKPTGASYSIEACDFLENSGAMIHVKDQTSSSRLSHLFNQGTVSARVMKMDGPFRDLLRTRIADQETALGLTGYQALVAGSGTPYSEAAHLVVYAVICSGVGAGTNRLPFFSLVTFRQAANELRALGYKCAFAWIAKPASTTTKAKRKPKTTPVAVAA
;
A
#
# COMPACT_ATOMS: atom_id res chain seq x y z
N MET A 1 23.11 -41.49 5.75
CA MET A 1 21.84 -41.06 6.38
C MET A 1 20.74 -41.17 5.35
N THR A 2 19.55 -41.64 5.72
CA THR A 2 18.41 -41.69 4.82
C THR A 2 17.95 -40.28 4.48
N LYS A 3 17.89 -39.92 3.18
CA LYS A 3 17.37 -38.64 2.73
C LYS A 3 15.92 -38.52 3.18
N LYS A 4 15.58 -37.42 3.85
CA LYS A 4 14.23 -37.09 4.29
C LYS A 4 13.79 -35.79 3.63
N SER A 5 12.50 -35.62 3.42
CA SER A 5 11.93 -34.35 2.98
C SER A 5 12.20 -33.29 4.03
N GLN A 6 12.92 -32.24 3.66
CA GLN A 6 13.28 -31.12 4.52
C GLN A 6 12.79 -29.82 3.92
N THR A 7 12.27 -28.94 4.77
CA THR A 7 11.95 -27.55 4.39
C THR A 7 13.00 -26.64 5.01
N VAL A 8 13.67 -25.86 4.18
CA VAL A 8 14.70 -24.91 4.61
C VAL A 8 14.38 -23.50 4.12
N SER A 9 14.73 -22.52 4.94
CA SER A 9 14.63 -21.11 4.61
C SER A 9 16.02 -20.51 4.45
N ILE A 10 16.32 -19.99 3.27
CA ILE A 10 17.66 -19.55 2.84
C ILE A 10 17.60 -18.06 2.52
N ARG A 11 18.59 -17.30 2.98
CA ARG A 11 18.82 -15.91 2.60
C ARG A 11 20.24 -15.76 2.05
N LEU A 12 20.41 -14.91 1.04
CA LEU A 12 21.70 -14.59 0.45
C LEU A 12 22.25 -13.32 1.11
N LEU A 13 23.45 -13.36 1.68
CA LEU A 13 24.12 -12.16 2.16
C LEU A 13 24.50 -11.25 0.99
N ARG A 14 24.44 -9.94 1.21
CA ARG A 14 24.94 -8.94 0.25
C ARG A 14 26.43 -9.16 -0.01
N ASP A 15 26.86 -8.74 -1.16
CA ASP A 15 28.27 -8.86 -1.54
C ASP A 15 29.20 -8.17 -0.52
N GLY A 16 30.31 -8.82 -0.22
CA GLY A 16 31.29 -8.36 0.77
C GLY A 16 30.88 -8.53 2.25
N LYS A 17 29.64 -8.91 2.55
CA LYS A 17 29.18 -9.14 3.94
C LYS A 17 29.61 -10.51 4.44
N GLN A 18 29.99 -10.54 5.74
CA GLN A 18 30.36 -11.76 6.46
C GLN A 18 29.22 -12.19 7.42
N PRO A 19 29.17 -13.46 7.87
CA PRO A 19 28.18 -13.93 8.83
C PRO A 19 28.03 -13.04 10.07
N ALA A 20 29.13 -12.57 10.64
CA ALA A 20 29.13 -11.71 11.82
C ALA A 20 28.43 -10.35 11.59
N ASP A 21 28.48 -9.82 10.35
CA ASP A 21 27.83 -8.56 9.98
C ASP A 21 26.31 -8.69 9.80
N SER A 22 25.79 -9.92 9.80
CA SER A 22 24.41 -10.24 9.41
C SER A 22 23.53 -10.72 10.57
N VAL A 23 24.08 -10.77 11.76
CA VAL A 23 23.37 -11.19 12.97
C VAL A 23 23.18 -10.02 13.94
N ARG A 24 22.09 -10.04 14.68
CA ARG A 24 21.83 -9.05 15.74
C ARG A 24 22.75 -9.29 16.93
N ALA A 25 22.94 -8.24 17.73
CA ALA A 25 23.73 -8.31 18.96
C ALA A 25 23.29 -9.47 19.88
N GLY A 26 24.28 -10.16 20.44
CA GLY A 26 24.06 -11.31 21.33
C GLY A 26 23.90 -12.66 20.62
N VAL A 27 24.14 -12.74 19.31
CA VAL A 27 24.25 -14.02 18.59
C VAL A 27 25.72 -14.39 18.47
N GLU A 28 26.10 -15.53 19.02
CA GLU A 28 27.45 -16.07 18.94
C GLU A 28 27.51 -17.12 17.84
N LEU A 29 28.48 -16.95 16.92
CA LEU A 29 28.73 -17.85 15.82
C LEU A 29 29.93 -18.74 16.15
N ALA A 30 29.77 -20.04 15.97
CA ALA A 30 30.84 -21.03 16.12
C ALA A 30 31.12 -21.73 14.78
N ALA A 31 32.34 -22.18 14.56
CA ALA A 31 32.67 -23.04 13.43
C ALA A 31 31.84 -24.33 13.49
N TRP A 32 31.35 -24.81 12.35
CA TRP A 32 30.55 -26.02 12.27
C TRP A 32 31.24 -27.12 11.49
N ASP A 33 31.60 -28.20 12.16
CA ASP A 33 32.40 -29.31 11.65
C ASP A 33 31.69 -30.21 10.62
N LYS A 34 30.35 -30.06 10.46
CA LYS A 34 29.55 -30.87 9.52
C LYS A 34 29.64 -30.39 8.07
N LEU A 35 30.02 -29.14 7.85
CA LEU A 35 30.20 -28.55 6.52
C LEU A 35 31.46 -27.67 6.52
N GLU A 36 32.30 -27.83 5.52
CA GLU A 36 33.55 -27.08 5.38
C GLU A 36 33.28 -25.55 5.33
N GLY A 37 33.97 -24.80 6.17
CA GLY A 37 33.89 -23.36 6.27
C GLY A 37 32.57 -22.81 6.81
N ALA A 38 31.60 -23.65 7.20
CA ALA A 38 30.33 -23.23 7.73
C ALA A 38 30.41 -22.74 9.18
N GLN A 39 29.47 -21.87 9.57
CA GLN A 39 29.30 -21.38 10.94
C GLN A 39 27.88 -21.65 11.42
N ILE A 40 27.70 -21.84 12.73
CA ILE A 40 26.42 -22.14 13.34
C ILE A 40 26.20 -21.31 14.60
N ALA A 41 24.94 -20.93 14.83
CA ALA A 41 24.43 -20.43 16.11
C ALA A 41 23.18 -21.20 16.49
N LEU A 42 23.14 -21.69 17.73
CA LEU A 42 21.99 -22.40 18.31
C LEU A 42 21.70 -21.82 19.67
N ASP A 43 20.46 -21.42 19.91
CA ASP A 43 20.04 -20.86 21.20
C ASP A 43 18.50 -20.84 21.30
N THR A 44 17.99 -20.25 22.35
CA THR A 44 16.56 -20.07 22.59
C THR A 44 16.17 -18.59 22.62
N ILE A 45 14.93 -18.31 22.24
CA ILE A 45 14.29 -17.00 22.35
C ILE A 45 13.14 -17.09 23.31
N GLY A 46 13.03 -16.09 24.22
CA GLY A 46 11.97 -16.05 25.21
C GLY A 46 12.49 -16.32 26.64
N GLY A 47 11.67 -16.92 27.49
CA GLY A 47 12.03 -17.23 28.88
C GLY A 47 11.20 -16.47 29.91
N GLY A 48 10.29 -15.61 29.47
CA GLY A 48 9.33 -14.93 30.35
C GLY A 48 7.90 -15.45 30.18
N PRO A 49 7.02 -15.18 31.15
CA PRO A 49 5.61 -15.49 31.02
C PRO A 49 4.97 -14.66 29.90
N PRO A 50 3.95 -15.19 29.20
CA PRO A 50 3.26 -14.48 28.13
C PRO A 50 2.58 -13.20 28.66
N LYS A 51 2.46 -12.17 27.81
CA LYS A 51 1.92 -10.85 28.18
C LYS A 51 0.53 -10.93 28.84
N TRP A 52 -0.32 -11.84 28.36
CA TRP A 52 -1.69 -12.03 28.88
C TRP A 52 -1.72 -12.53 30.33
N SER A 53 -0.64 -13.11 30.86
CA SER A 53 -0.55 -13.56 32.26
C SER A 53 -0.70 -12.41 33.26
N LYS A 54 -0.37 -11.17 32.83
CA LYS A 54 -0.59 -9.96 33.64
C LYS A 54 -2.06 -9.57 33.68
N PHE A 55 -2.79 -9.77 32.57
CA PHE A 55 -4.23 -9.50 32.52
C PHE A 55 -5.03 -10.41 33.46
N LEU A 56 -4.59 -11.66 33.62
CA LEU A 56 -5.23 -12.62 34.52
C LEU A 56 -4.81 -12.46 36.00
N ASP A 57 -3.98 -11.45 36.29
CA ASP A 57 -3.45 -11.18 37.65
C ASP A 57 -2.87 -12.44 38.34
N LEU A 58 -2.14 -13.25 37.56
CA LEU A 58 -1.58 -14.50 38.03
C LEU A 58 -0.47 -14.23 39.06
N SER A 59 -0.38 -15.13 40.06
CA SER A 59 0.71 -15.15 41.03
C SER A 59 2.06 -15.46 40.35
N ASP A 60 3.17 -15.12 41.00
CA ASP A 60 4.51 -15.41 40.47
C ASP A 60 4.77 -16.92 40.30
N ALA A 61 4.18 -17.76 41.17
CA ALA A 61 4.24 -19.20 41.04
C ALA A 61 3.48 -19.73 39.82
N GLU A 62 2.36 -19.11 39.43
CA GLU A 62 1.62 -19.46 38.23
C GLU A 62 2.35 -18.93 36.98
N LYS A 63 2.88 -17.70 37.01
CA LYS A 63 3.69 -17.12 35.92
C LYS A 63 4.94 -17.93 35.63
N ALA A 64 5.59 -18.48 36.65
CA ALA A 64 6.77 -19.34 36.51
C ALA A 64 6.48 -20.63 35.72
N LYS A 65 5.24 -21.12 35.73
CA LYS A 65 4.79 -22.29 34.95
C LYS A 65 4.57 -21.96 33.47
N LEU A 66 4.49 -20.67 33.10
CA LEU A 66 4.13 -20.19 31.79
C LEU A 66 5.38 -19.72 30.98
N THR A 67 6.47 -20.48 31.10
CA THR A 67 7.70 -20.17 30.36
C THR A 67 7.51 -20.47 28.88
N ASN A 68 7.67 -19.44 28.03
CA ASN A 68 7.62 -19.57 26.58
C ASN A 68 9.03 -19.47 25.99
N LEU A 69 9.64 -20.63 25.72
CA LEU A 69 10.96 -20.74 25.09
C LEU A 69 10.81 -21.33 23.68
N THR A 70 11.40 -20.68 22.69
CA THR A 70 11.45 -21.19 21.32
C THR A 70 12.90 -21.34 20.88
N ALA A 71 13.29 -22.54 20.49
CA ALA A 71 14.63 -22.79 19.94
C ALA A 71 14.78 -22.16 18.56
N TYR A 72 15.99 -21.69 18.26
CA TYR A 72 16.38 -21.28 16.94
C TYR A 72 17.72 -21.85 16.52
N GLY A 73 17.90 -21.98 15.20
CA GLY A 73 19.17 -22.31 14.59
C GLY A 73 19.44 -21.39 13.40
N LEU A 74 20.69 -20.97 13.28
CA LEU A 74 21.24 -20.29 12.11
C LEU A 74 22.44 -21.06 11.64
N VAL A 75 22.51 -21.34 10.34
CA VAL A 75 23.67 -21.97 9.70
C VAL A 75 24.10 -21.06 8.56
N PHE A 76 25.35 -20.61 8.62
CA PHE A 76 25.96 -19.84 7.54
C PHE A 76 26.85 -20.75 6.69
N ILE A 77 26.61 -20.73 5.38
CA ILE A 77 27.22 -21.65 4.42
C ILE A 77 27.90 -20.84 3.33
N PRO A 78 29.21 -21.02 3.11
CA PRO A 78 29.88 -20.46 1.95
C PRO A 78 29.56 -21.33 0.72
N ALA A 79 29.06 -20.71 -0.35
CA ALA A 79 28.82 -21.37 -1.62
C ALA A 79 28.95 -20.37 -2.78
N SER A 80 29.56 -20.78 -3.90
CA SER A 80 29.73 -19.95 -5.11
C SER A 80 30.35 -18.57 -4.84
N GLY A 81 31.28 -18.46 -3.88
CA GLY A 81 31.93 -17.19 -3.51
C GLY A 81 31.06 -16.23 -2.68
N ARG A 82 29.91 -16.66 -2.22
CA ARG A 82 28.96 -15.88 -1.42
C ARG A 82 28.58 -16.60 -0.12
N TRP A 83 28.04 -15.87 0.84
CA TRP A 83 27.51 -16.42 2.08
C TRP A 83 25.98 -16.55 2.04
N PHE A 84 25.50 -17.64 2.59
CA PHE A 84 24.06 -17.93 2.74
C PHE A 84 23.74 -18.19 4.19
N ALA A 85 22.62 -17.66 4.68
CA ALA A 85 22.06 -17.97 5.98
C ALA A 85 20.87 -18.92 5.82
N VAL A 86 20.95 -20.08 6.45
CA VAL A 86 19.82 -21.03 6.58
C VAL A 86 19.27 -20.91 7.98
N SER A 87 17.97 -20.57 8.09
CA SER A 87 17.33 -20.36 9.38
C SER A 87 16.33 -21.45 9.71
N PHE A 88 16.31 -21.85 11.00
CA PHE A 88 15.41 -22.82 11.58
C PHE A 88 14.68 -22.21 12.78
N GLY A 89 13.42 -22.60 12.98
CA GLY A 89 12.58 -22.01 14.00
C GLY A 89 12.47 -20.48 13.86
N LEU A 90 12.68 -19.75 14.95
CA LEU A 90 12.67 -18.29 14.95
C LEU A 90 14.05 -17.67 14.59
N GLY A 91 14.98 -18.41 13.98
CA GLY A 91 16.31 -17.90 13.62
C GLY A 91 16.28 -16.63 12.77
N HIS A 92 15.31 -16.50 11.88
CA HIS A 92 15.18 -15.32 11.02
C HIS A 92 15.03 -13.99 11.79
N VAL A 93 14.48 -13.97 13.02
CA VAL A 93 14.36 -12.75 13.83
C VAL A 93 15.69 -12.30 14.44
N LYS A 94 16.72 -13.18 14.41
CA LYS A 94 18.09 -12.89 14.86
C LYS A 94 18.98 -12.35 13.75
N LEU A 95 18.48 -12.31 12.51
CA LEU A 95 19.20 -11.76 11.36
C LEU A 95 18.95 -10.25 11.27
N ASP A 96 19.96 -9.52 10.78
CA ASP A 96 19.84 -8.13 10.36
C ASP A 96 19.36 -8.08 8.90
N PRO A 97 18.12 -7.63 8.60
CA PRO A 97 17.59 -7.60 7.24
C PRO A 97 18.45 -6.84 6.26
N ASP A 98 19.16 -5.80 6.72
CA ASP A 98 19.98 -4.92 5.87
C ASP A 98 21.24 -5.59 5.33
N ALA A 99 21.63 -6.73 5.92
CA ALA A 99 22.78 -7.50 5.47
C ALA A 99 22.49 -8.46 4.30
N PHE A 100 21.22 -8.61 3.91
CA PHE A 100 20.81 -9.60 2.91
C PHE A 100 20.35 -8.97 1.59
N GLU A 101 20.49 -9.75 0.50
CA GLU A 101 19.93 -9.40 -0.79
C GLU A 101 18.40 -9.37 -0.70
N GLN A 102 17.82 -8.27 -1.15
CA GLN A 102 16.38 -8.14 -1.28
C GLN A 102 15.89 -8.90 -2.52
N ASP A 103 14.67 -9.45 -2.47
CA ASP A 103 14.03 -10.23 -3.54
C ASP A 103 14.82 -11.49 -3.98
N PHE A 104 15.79 -11.94 -3.20
CA PHE A 104 16.55 -13.15 -3.54
C PHE A 104 15.62 -14.33 -3.79
N GLY A 105 14.75 -14.64 -2.82
CA GLY A 105 13.84 -15.78 -2.94
C GLY A 105 12.80 -15.58 -4.04
N LEU A 106 12.24 -14.36 -4.19
CA LEU A 106 11.28 -14.07 -5.26
C LEU A 106 11.89 -14.34 -6.63
N ARG A 107 13.12 -13.86 -6.87
CA ARG A 107 13.78 -14.02 -8.16
C ARG A 107 14.16 -15.49 -8.45
N VAL A 108 14.56 -16.24 -7.44
CA VAL A 108 14.77 -17.69 -7.58
C VAL A 108 13.44 -18.39 -7.96
N VAL A 109 12.35 -18.05 -7.27
CA VAL A 109 11.03 -18.64 -7.58
C VAL A 109 10.59 -18.30 -8.99
N LEU A 110 10.66 -17.05 -9.42
CA LEU A 110 10.30 -16.62 -10.77
C LEU A 110 11.04 -17.39 -11.86
N ASN A 111 12.32 -17.68 -11.65
CA ASN A 111 13.15 -18.41 -12.61
C ASN A 111 12.92 -19.93 -12.59
N THR A 112 12.38 -20.47 -11.51
CA THR A 112 12.27 -21.93 -11.33
C THR A 112 10.84 -22.45 -11.32
N VAL A 113 9.84 -21.63 -10.92
CA VAL A 113 8.45 -22.06 -10.78
C VAL A 113 7.81 -22.35 -12.15
N ASP A 114 6.94 -23.36 -12.17
CA ASP A 114 6.05 -23.61 -13.28
C ASP A 114 4.90 -22.59 -13.23
N PRO A 115 4.70 -21.75 -14.28
CA PRO A 115 3.68 -20.70 -14.27
C PRO A 115 2.26 -21.21 -14.10
N ASP A 116 2.00 -22.50 -14.43
CA ASP A 116 0.68 -23.16 -14.30
C ASP A 116 0.52 -23.88 -12.94
N LYS A 117 1.51 -23.78 -12.06
CA LYS A 117 1.51 -24.46 -10.76
C LYS A 117 1.77 -23.51 -9.58
N LEU A 118 1.27 -22.30 -9.71
CA LEU A 118 1.32 -21.31 -8.63
C LEU A 118 0.33 -21.69 -7.50
N ARG A 119 0.64 -21.28 -6.28
CA ARG A 119 -0.13 -21.57 -5.08
C ARG A 119 -0.44 -20.34 -4.24
N SER A 120 0.43 -19.34 -4.27
CA SER A 120 0.28 -18.12 -3.49
C SER A 120 1.02 -16.97 -4.16
N ALA A 121 0.42 -15.78 -4.05
CA ALA A 121 1.07 -14.52 -4.40
C ALA A 121 0.84 -13.49 -3.30
N ASP A 122 1.91 -12.81 -2.89
CA ASP A 122 1.89 -11.66 -1.99
C ASP A 122 2.06 -10.40 -2.85
N ILE A 123 1.08 -9.51 -2.77
CA ILE A 123 0.96 -8.36 -3.67
C ILE A 123 0.80 -7.10 -2.83
N ARG A 124 1.46 -6.02 -3.27
CA ARG A 124 1.30 -4.69 -2.70
C ARG A 124 1.00 -3.68 -3.80
N THR A 125 -0.06 -2.92 -3.61
CA THR A 125 -0.44 -1.83 -4.52
C THR A 125 -0.09 -0.51 -3.81
N PRO A 126 0.94 0.21 -4.22
CA PRO A 126 1.42 1.42 -3.53
C PRO A 126 0.70 2.68 -4.00
N ASP A 127 -0.62 2.62 -4.13
CA ASP A 127 -1.42 3.80 -4.40
C ASP A 127 -1.72 4.57 -3.09
N GLU A 128 -2.45 5.67 -3.17
CA GLU A 128 -2.76 6.55 -2.03
C GLU A 128 -3.34 5.80 -0.82
N ASN A 129 -4.17 4.79 -1.07
CA ASN A 129 -4.64 3.85 -0.05
C ASN A 129 -3.94 2.52 -0.25
N THR A 130 -2.64 2.50 0.07
CA THR A 130 -1.80 1.33 -0.14
C THR A 130 -2.42 0.07 0.43
N THR A 131 -2.63 -0.90 -0.43
CA THR A 131 -3.17 -2.21 -0.03
C THR A 131 -2.09 -3.29 -0.09
N SER A 132 -2.19 -4.25 0.82
CA SER A 132 -1.38 -5.46 0.81
C SER A 132 -2.29 -6.67 0.88
N ARG A 133 -2.12 -7.61 -0.04
CA ARG A 133 -2.95 -8.82 -0.09
C ARG A 133 -2.11 -10.06 -0.30
N ARG A 134 -2.53 -11.15 0.33
CA ARG A 134 -2.04 -12.49 0.05
C ARG A 134 -3.17 -13.33 -0.50
N THR A 135 -3.03 -13.79 -1.72
CA THR A 135 -3.98 -14.70 -2.36
C THR A 135 -3.39 -16.11 -2.36
N GLN A 136 -4.17 -17.08 -1.92
CA GLN A 136 -3.78 -18.49 -1.91
C GLN A 136 -4.82 -19.33 -2.64
N THR A 137 -4.36 -20.34 -3.39
CA THR A 137 -5.23 -21.28 -4.09
C THR A 137 -5.06 -22.70 -3.51
N ALA A 138 -6.16 -23.39 -3.32
CA ALA A 138 -6.15 -24.78 -2.85
C ALA A 138 -5.55 -25.75 -3.88
N ARG A 139 -5.64 -25.40 -5.16
CA ARG A 139 -5.14 -26.18 -6.28
C ARG A 139 -4.06 -25.41 -7.04
N ARG A 140 -3.32 -26.09 -7.91
CA ARG A 140 -2.41 -25.47 -8.89
C ARG A 140 -3.20 -24.51 -9.77
N SER A 141 -2.67 -23.33 -10.00
CA SER A 141 -3.31 -22.28 -10.77
C SER A 141 -2.26 -21.50 -11.55
N ASP A 142 -2.68 -20.90 -12.63
CA ASP A 142 -1.88 -19.92 -13.35
C ASP A 142 -1.96 -18.52 -12.68
N GLN A 143 -1.27 -17.56 -13.24
CA GLN A 143 -1.22 -16.19 -12.70
C GLN A 143 -2.59 -15.47 -12.70
N THR A 144 -3.55 -15.85 -13.53
CA THR A 144 -4.87 -15.20 -13.64
C THR A 144 -5.70 -15.39 -12.37
N ALA A 145 -5.50 -16.51 -11.64
CA ALA A 145 -6.19 -16.81 -10.39
C ALA A 145 -5.84 -15.83 -9.24
N PHE A 146 -4.76 -15.04 -9.38
CA PHE A 146 -4.29 -14.15 -8.34
C PHE A 146 -4.74 -12.70 -8.53
N SER A 147 -5.45 -12.40 -9.61
CA SER A 147 -5.96 -11.06 -9.93
C SER A 147 -4.86 -9.98 -9.83
N ILE A 148 -3.68 -10.28 -10.36
CA ILE A 148 -2.53 -9.37 -10.35
C ILE A 148 -2.79 -8.28 -11.40
N ASP A 149 -2.74 -7.03 -10.95
CA ASP A 149 -2.78 -5.88 -11.84
C ASP A 149 -1.35 -5.49 -12.23
N ILE A 150 -0.98 -5.81 -13.45
CA ILE A 150 0.39 -5.64 -13.96
C ILE A 150 0.85 -4.18 -14.05
N GLU A 151 -0.08 -3.22 -14.00
CA GLU A 151 0.20 -1.80 -14.14
C GLU A 151 0.45 -1.09 -12.80
N ARG A 152 0.02 -1.69 -11.67
CA ARG A 152 0.14 -1.06 -10.36
C ARG A 152 0.57 -1.98 -9.21
N ASP A 153 0.52 -3.30 -9.41
CA ASP A 153 0.83 -4.23 -8.34
C ASP A 153 2.32 -4.59 -8.30
N ILE A 154 2.90 -4.49 -7.12
CA ILE A 154 4.24 -4.98 -6.81
C ILE A 154 4.10 -6.38 -6.23
N VAL A 155 4.64 -7.38 -6.93
CA VAL A 155 4.72 -8.74 -6.38
C VAL A 155 5.87 -8.80 -5.38
N ARG A 156 5.55 -9.11 -4.13
CA ARG A 156 6.49 -9.20 -3.00
C ARG A 156 6.87 -10.64 -2.67
N GLY A 157 6.04 -11.59 -3.05
CA GLY A 157 6.29 -13.00 -2.82
C GLY A 157 5.48 -13.88 -3.74
N LEU A 158 6.02 -15.04 -4.06
CA LEU A 158 5.39 -16.04 -4.92
C LEU A 158 5.70 -17.44 -4.40
N ALA A 159 4.74 -18.33 -4.46
CA ALA A 159 4.93 -19.74 -4.12
C ALA A 159 4.30 -20.67 -5.15
N GLY A 160 4.94 -21.81 -5.38
CA GLY A 160 4.45 -22.81 -6.34
C GLY A 160 5.31 -24.07 -6.39
N GLU A 161 5.13 -24.84 -7.44
CA GLU A 161 5.93 -26.02 -7.74
C GLU A 161 6.94 -25.68 -8.85
N PRO A 162 8.21 -26.05 -8.72
CA PRO A 162 9.20 -25.76 -9.76
C PRO A 162 8.99 -26.62 -11.01
N LYS A 163 9.42 -26.10 -12.17
CA LYS A 163 9.43 -26.84 -13.46
C LYS A 163 10.27 -28.12 -13.35
N VAL A 164 11.38 -28.05 -12.63
CA VAL A 164 12.35 -29.16 -12.47
C VAL A 164 12.24 -29.69 -11.05
N THR A 165 11.70 -30.90 -10.90
CA THR A 165 11.48 -31.55 -9.60
C THR A 165 12.78 -31.87 -8.85
N ALA A 166 13.91 -32.01 -9.57
CA ALA A 166 15.22 -32.18 -8.96
C ALA A 166 15.70 -30.91 -8.20
N PHE A 167 15.19 -29.73 -8.54
CA PHE A 167 15.46 -28.50 -7.80
C PHE A 167 14.81 -28.54 -6.41
N ALA A 168 13.50 -28.72 -6.37
CA ALA A 168 12.72 -28.86 -5.14
C ALA A 168 11.32 -29.43 -5.47
N SER A 169 10.59 -29.92 -4.47
CA SER A 169 9.17 -30.28 -4.63
C SER A 169 8.24 -29.06 -4.48
N ARG A 170 8.65 -28.06 -3.70
CA ARG A 170 7.95 -26.77 -3.51
C ARG A 170 8.94 -25.65 -3.31
N VAL A 171 8.57 -24.47 -3.78
CA VAL A 171 9.34 -23.23 -3.60
C VAL A 171 8.42 -22.10 -3.20
N ALA A 172 8.90 -21.24 -2.29
CA ALA A 172 8.26 -19.98 -1.92
C ALA A 172 9.36 -18.95 -1.74
N GLY A 173 9.19 -17.78 -2.29
CA GLY A 173 10.22 -16.75 -2.28
C GLY A 173 9.68 -15.35 -2.11
N SER A 174 10.38 -14.59 -1.29
CA SER A 174 10.31 -13.15 -1.09
C SER A 174 11.76 -12.65 -0.97
N ASP A 175 12.17 -12.01 0.13
CA ASP A 175 13.61 -11.76 0.43
C ASP A 175 14.36 -13.04 0.72
N GLY A 176 13.71 -14.00 1.36
CA GLY A 176 14.23 -15.34 1.56
C GLY A 176 13.58 -16.35 0.63
N LEU A 177 14.30 -17.41 0.34
CA LEU A 177 13.83 -18.57 -0.38
C LEU A 177 13.49 -19.68 0.62
N THR A 178 12.27 -20.17 0.60
CA THR A 178 11.89 -21.40 1.28
C THR A 178 11.70 -22.50 0.24
N LEU A 179 12.38 -23.63 0.42
CA LEU A 179 12.21 -24.77 -0.48
C LEU A 179 12.08 -26.07 0.32
N THR A 180 11.33 -27.01 -0.26
CA THR A 180 11.16 -28.37 0.27
C THR A 180 11.80 -29.36 -0.69
N LYS A 181 12.75 -30.16 -0.17
CA LYS A 181 13.52 -31.13 -0.97
C LYS A 181 13.91 -32.33 -0.11
N GLU A 182 14.01 -33.50 -0.73
CA GLU A 182 14.63 -34.66 -0.08
C GLU A 182 16.15 -34.51 -0.06
N MET A 183 16.70 -34.26 1.11
CA MET A 183 18.13 -33.99 1.28
C MET A 183 18.63 -34.35 2.67
N ASP A 184 19.94 -34.39 2.82
CA ASP A 184 20.69 -34.37 4.09
C ASP A 184 21.47 -33.06 4.23
N VAL A 185 22.14 -32.89 5.35
CA VAL A 185 22.92 -31.68 5.63
C VAL A 185 24.04 -31.45 4.60
N ALA A 186 24.68 -32.51 4.11
CA ALA A 186 25.77 -32.40 3.15
C ALA A 186 25.34 -31.80 1.80
N ALA A 187 24.05 -31.84 1.49
CA ALA A 187 23.51 -31.26 0.25
C ALA A 187 23.32 -29.73 0.32
N LEU A 188 23.33 -29.11 1.52
CA LEU A 188 23.01 -27.68 1.68
C LEU A 188 23.91 -26.73 0.86
N PRO A 189 25.22 -26.92 0.75
CA PRO A 189 26.06 -26.06 -0.09
C PRO A 189 25.66 -26.10 -1.57
N GLN A 190 25.31 -27.28 -2.10
CA GLN A 190 24.85 -27.41 -3.48
C GLN A 190 23.47 -26.77 -3.67
N VAL A 191 22.55 -26.89 -2.69
CA VAL A 191 21.23 -26.22 -2.73
C VAL A 191 21.40 -24.70 -2.74
N CYS A 192 22.32 -24.14 -1.96
CA CYS A 192 22.65 -22.72 -1.98
C CYS A 192 23.25 -22.29 -3.34
N ALA A 193 24.15 -23.08 -3.90
CA ALA A 193 24.74 -22.84 -5.23
C ALA A 193 23.69 -22.86 -6.35
N ASP A 194 22.79 -23.85 -6.33
CA ASP A 194 21.70 -23.97 -7.31
C ASP A 194 20.74 -22.76 -7.21
N ALA A 195 20.41 -22.33 -5.98
CA ALA A 195 19.58 -21.16 -5.74
C ALA A 195 20.27 -19.87 -6.23
N PHE A 196 21.59 -19.74 -6.03
CA PHE A 196 22.36 -18.61 -6.53
C PHE A 196 22.42 -18.57 -8.06
N ALA A 197 22.64 -19.72 -8.69
CA ALA A 197 22.60 -19.83 -10.14
C ALA A 197 21.22 -19.44 -10.71
N ALA A 198 20.13 -19.86 -10.05
CA ALA A 198 18.79 -19.46 -10.44
C ALA A 198 18.51 -17.96 -10.21
N PHE A 199 19.04 -17.37 -9.13
CA PHE A 199 18.91 -15.94 -8.84
C PHE A 199 19.50 -15.05 -9.94
N GLY A 200 20.63 -15.48 -10.56
CA GLY A 200 21.32 -14.74 -11.61
C GLY A 200 20.66 -14.81 -13.00
N LYS A 201 19.60 -15.64 -13.18
CA LYS A 201 18.96 -15.83 -14.47
C LYS A 201 17.88 -14.78 -14.76
N ASP A 202 17.52 -14.71 -16.04
CA ASP A 202 16.40 -13.90 -16.57
C ASP A 202 15.32 -14.77 -17.26
N ASP A 203 15.33 -16.08 -17.03
CA ASP A 203 14.39 -17.04 -17.64
C ASP A 203 12.92 -16.72 -17.31
N TYR A 204 12.67 -16.01 -16.19
CA TYR A 204 11.34 -15.56 -15.78
C TYR A 204 10.69 -14.62 -16.81
N LYS A 205 11.46 -13.91 -17.61
CA LYS A 205 10.92 -12.97 -18.62
C LYS A 205 10.05 -13.65 -19.66
N ALA A 206 10.21 -14.95 -19.88
CA ALA A 206 9.36 -15.70 -20.78
C ALA A 206 7.87 -15.76 -20.33
N ASN A 207 7.62 -15.72 -19.01
CA ASN A 207 6.26 -15.88 -18.47
C ASN A 207 5.83 -14.74 -17.52
N PHE A 208 6.79 -14.00 -16.97
CA PHE A 208 6.56 -12.99 -15.93
C PHE A 208 7.25 -11.65 -16.30
N ALA A 209 7.46 -11.34 -17.58
CA ALA A 209 8.13 -10.09 -18.03
C ALA A 209 7.45 -8.82 -17.48
N TRP A 210 6.14 -8.87 -17.29
CA TRP A 210 5.35 -7.77 -16.74
C TRP A 210 5.78 -7.33 -15.33
N ILE A 211 6.46 -8.20 -14.56
CA ILE A 211 6.99 -7.85 -13.23
C ILE A 211 8.05 -6.73 -13.29
N ASP A 212 8.71 -6.60 -14.43
CA ASP A 212 9.70 -5.55 -14.69
C ASP A 212 9.06 -4.18 -15.01
N GLN A 213 7.74 -4.09 -15.14
CA GLN A 213 7.05 -2.80 -15.32
C GLN A 213 7.17 -1.92 -14.06
N ILE A 214 7.27 -2.56 -12.88
CA ILE A 214 7.58 -1.90 -11.62
C ILE A 214 8.78 -2.62 -11.02
N LYS A 215 9.97 -2.22 -11.46
CA LYS A 215 11.23 -2.95 -11.22
C LYS A 215 11.97 -2.44 -10.00
N HIS A 216 12.37 -3.35 -9.11
CA HIS A 216 13.19 -3.02 -7.95
C HIS A 216 14.54 -2.41 -8.35
N VAL A 217 14.87 -1.25 -7.78
CA VAL A 217 16.14 -0.53 -7.96
C VAL A 217 17.18 -1.12 -7.03
N ARG A 218 18.33 -1.52 -7.58
CA ARG A 218 19.45 -2.12 -6.82
C ARG A 218 20.71 -1.29 -6.88
N ASP A 219 20.80 -0.37 -7.84
CA ASP A 219 21.95 0.52 -7.96
C ASP A 219 22.02 1.48 -6.77
N LYS A 220 23.14 1.39 -6.03
CA LYS A 220 23.34 2.14 -4.80
C LYS A 220 23.38 3.65 -5.03
N ALA A 221 24.01 4.10 -6.12
CA ALA A 221 24.10 5.52 -6.43
C ALA A 221 22.70 6.12 -6.72
N THR A 222 21.88 5.41 -7.48
CA THR A 222 20.48 5.79 -7.73
C THR A 222 19.67 5.82 -6.42
N ILE A 223 19.81 4.83 -5.55
CA ILE A 223 19.12 4.79 -4.24
C ILE A 223 19.51 5.98 -3.37
N GLU A 224 20.79 6.35 -3.32
CA GLU A 224 21.27 7.51 -2.56
C GLU A 224 20.65 8.83 -3.06
N LEU A 225 20.52 9.00 -4.38
CA LEU A 225 19.86 10.17 -4.97
C LEU A 225 18.36 10.20 -4.66
N LEU A 226 17.69 9.07 -4.72
CA LEU A 226 16.27 8.94 -4.41
C LEU A 226 16.00 9.16 -2.91
N ASP A 227 16.85 8.66 -2.03
CA ASP A 227 16.77 8.92 -0.59
C ASP A 227 17.01 10.40 -0.28
N ALA A 228 17.90 11.07 -1.01
CA ALA A 228 18.08 12.52 -0.87
C ALA A 228 16.82 13.30 -1.30
N ALA A 229 16.16 12.89 -2.39
CA ALA A 229 14.89 13.48 -2.81
C ALA A 229 13.78 13.28 -1.75
N LEU A 230 13.70 12.09 -1.14
CA LEU A 230 12.77 11.80 -0.04
C LEU A 230 13.05 12.69 1.19
N VAL A 231 14.32 12.83 1.58
CA VAL A 231 14.73 13.71 2.70
C VAL A 231 14.34 15.17 2.42
N ALA A 232 14.56 15.65 1.19
CA ALA A 232 14.16 16.99 0.80
C ALA A 232 12.63 17.18 0.83
N ALA A 233 11.84 16.20 0.37
CA ALA A 233 10.39 16.25 0.44
C ALA A 233 9.88 16.30 1.90
N LEU A 234 10.42 15.44 2.78
CA LEU A 234 10.08 15.44 4.20
C LEU A 234 10.53 16.74 4.91
N GLY A 235 11.69 17.28 4.53
CA GLY A 235 12.15 18.58 4.98
C GLY A 235 11.20 19.71 4.59
N GLY A 236 10.72 19.70 3.35
CA GLY A 236 9.70 20.63 2.86
C GLY A 236 8.38 20.55 3.64
N CYS A 237 8.01 19.35 4.10
CA CYS A 237 6.82 19.15 4.94
C CYS A 237 6.93 19.85 6.30
N LEU A 238 8.10 20.17 6.83
CA LEU A 238 8.22 20.84 8.13
C LEU A 238 7.64 22.24 8.13
N THR A 239 7.68 22.95 7.01
CA THR A 239 7.22 24.34 6.88
C THR A 239 6.12 24.52 5.83
N GLY A 240 6.02 23.63 4.84
CA GLY A 240 5.11 23.68 3.70
C GLY A 240 3.97 22.66 3.75
N ALA A 241 3.28 22.51 2.65
CA ALA A 241 2.27 21.45 2.47
C ALA A 241 2.91 20.07 2.33
N ILE A 242 2.19 19.03 2.71
CA ILE A 242 2.56 17.65 2.44
C ILE A 242 2.20 17.36 0.98
N PRO A 243 3.13 16.89 0.15
CA PRO A 243 2.82 16.56 -1.25
C PRO A 243 1.95 15.30 -1.33
N ASP A 244 1.05 15.26 -2.32
CA ASP A 244 0.13 14.12 -2.54
C ASP A 244 0.87 12.83 -2.93
N THR A 245 2.12 12.95 -3.37
CA THR A 245 3.01 11.81 -3.70
C THR A 245 3.63 11.16 -2.47
N LEU A 246 3.35 11.64 -1.25
CA LEU A 246 3.96 11.19 0.01
C LEU A 246 2.90 10.79 1.02
N HIS A 247 2.91 9.52 1.43
CA HIS A 247 2.00 9.02 2.47
C HIS A 247 2.65 7.90 3.31
N LEU A 248 1.95 7.45 4.36
CA LEU A 248 2.36 6.31 5.19
C LEU A 248 1.43 5.12 4.98
N ALA A 249 2.02 3.93 5.00
CA ALA A 249 1.30 2.66 4.95
C ALA A 249 2.05 1.58 5.74
N TYR A 250 1.34 0.61 6.30
CA TYR A 250 1.99 -0.53 6.95
C TYR A 250 2.86 -1.30 5.97
N PRO A 251 4.11 -1.65 6.33
CA PRO A 251 5.03 -2.37 5.42
C PRO A 251 4.70 -3.85 5.27
N VAL A 252 3.82 -4.36 6.13
CA VAL A 252 3.37 -5.75 6.20
C VAL A 252 1.85 -5.82 6.12
N ILE A 253 1.30 -7.03 5.90
CA ILE A 253 -0.14 -7.26 6.05
C ILE A 253 -0.51 -7.03 7.51
N TYR A 254 -1.34 -6.05 7.75
CA TYR A 254 -1.80 -5.63 9.08
C TYR A 254 -2.94 -6.54 9.55
N ASP A 255 -2.97 -6.83 10.87
CA ASP A 255 -4.05 -7.56 11.51
C ASP A 255 -5.02 -6.57 12.18
N PRO A 256 -6.16 -6.24 11.55
CA PRO A 256 -7.09 -5.22 12.06
C PRO A 256 -7.80 -5.66 13.35
N GLU A 257 -7.82 -6.95 13.69
CA GLU A 257 -8.43 -7.45 14.92
C GLU A 257 -7.63 -7.02 16.17
N LYS A 258 -6.36 -6.70 15.96
CA LYS A 258 -5.50 -6.14 17.01
C LYS A 258 -5.53 -4.62 16.99
N ALA A 259 -6.72 -4.02 17.01
CA ALA A 259 -6.87 -2.56 17.01
C ALA A 259 -5.85 -1.87 17.91
N ARG A 260 -4.92 -1.12 17.29
CA ARG A 260 -3.82 -0.47 17.98
C ARG A 260 -3.73 0.98 17.59
N HIS A 261 -3.24 1.77 18.52
CA HIS A 261 -2.87 3.15 18.26
C HIS A 261 -1.42 3.22 17.76
N ILE A 262 -1.05 4.34 17.21
CA ILE A 262 0.27 4.60 16.63
C ILE A 262 0.97 5.71 17.41
N ARG A 263 2.27 5.55 17.63
CA ARG A 263 3.18 6.59 18.11
C ARG A 263 4.39 6.72 17.19
N TYR A 264 4.78 7.95 16.94
CA TYR A 264 6.03 8.23 16.24
C TYR A 264 7.14 8.51 17.27
N LYS A 265 8.30 7.88 17.13
CA LYS A 265 9.45 8.02 18.01
C LYS A 265 10.71 8.44 17.25
N GLY A 266 11.67 8.98 17.98
CA GLY A 266 12.95 9.50 17.46
C GLY A 266 13.12 10.98 17.63
N PHE A 267 12.07 11.71 18.09
CA PHE A 267 12.08 13.17 18.30
C PHE A 267 11.21 13.57 19.51
N ASN A 268 11.39 12.93 20.62
CA ASN A 268 10.82 13.29 21.94
C ASN A 268 9.31 13.61 21.94
N CYS A 269 8.50 12.86 21.14
CA CYS A 269 7.06 12.98 21.04
C CYS A 269 6.35 11.83 21.78
N SER A 270 5.21 12.15 22.42
CA SER A 270 4.38 11.17 23.14
C SER A 270 2.94 11.10 22.62
N ASN A 271 2.64 11.80 21.52
CA ASN A 271 1.29 11.81 20.96
C ASN A 271 0.87 10.42 20.48
N VAL A 272 -0.41 10.12 20.65
CA VAL A 272 -1.04 8.86 20.24
C VAL A 272 -2.02 9.17 19.12
N HIS A 273 -1.93 8.42 18.04
CA HIS A 273 -2.77 8.54 16.86
C HIS A 273 -3.60 7.27 16.67
N THR A 274 -4.81 7.41 16.14
CA THR A 274 -5.69 6.27 15.80
C THR A 274 -5.24 5.56 14.53
N ASP A 275 -4.67 6.32 13.59
CA ASP A 275 -4.34 5.84 12.26
C ASP A 275 -2.88 6.17 11.88
N LEU A 276 -2.32 5.37 10.99
CA LEU A 276 -0.99 5.58 10.43
C LEU A 276 -1.08 6.59 9.28
N GLU A 277 -0.89 7.87 9.58
CA GLU A 277 -1.00 8.96 8.61
C GLU A 277 0.22 9.88 8.60
N ILE A 278 0.65 10.28 7.40
CA ILE A 278 1.76 11.23 7.23
C ILE A 278 1.47 12.59 7.89
N GLY A 279 0.20 13.01 7.91
CA GLY A 279 -0.24 14.23 8.56
C GLY A 279 0.05 14.24 10.06
N GLY A 280 -0.21 13.13 10.75
CA GLY A 280 0.11 12.95 12.17
C GLY A 280 1.61 13.01 12.44
N TYR A 281 2.41 12.30 11.65
CA TYR A 281 3.87 12.30 11.76
C TYR A 281 4.48 13.71 11.57
N VAL A 282 4.05 14.43 10.53
CA VAL A 282 4.50 15.79 10.24
C VAL A 282 4.05 16.77 11.33
N ALA A 283 2.81 16.64 11.83
CA ALA A 283 2.29 17.48 12.90
C ALA A 283 3.12 17.32 14.19
N ASP A 284 3.47 16.08 14.54
CA ASP A 284 4.32 15.80 15.71
C ASP A 284 5.73 16.43 15.57
N MET A 285 6.35 16.28 14.39
CA MET A 285 7.66 16.90 14.13
C MET A 285 7.61 18.42 14.23
N ARG A 286 6.56 19.05 13.70
CA ARG A 286 6.34 20.50 13.79
C ARG A 286 6.09 20.95 15.23
N GLU A 287 5.30 20.21 16.01
CA GLU A 287 5.04 20.49 17.43
C GLU A 287 6.34 20.45 18.24
N LYS A 288 7.22 19.52 17.96
CA LYS A 288 8.52 19.39 18.63
C LYS A 288 9.62 20.26 18.02
N ALA A 289 9.26 21.13 17.07
CA ALA A 289 10.17 22.07 16.40
C ALA A 289 11.43 21.38 15.86
N VAL A 290 11.26 20.21 15.19
CA VAL A 290 12.37 19.53 14.52
C VAL A 290 12.97 20.50 13.48
N PRO A 291 14.26 20.90 13.61
CA PRO A 291 14.79 22.02 12.85
C PRO A 291 15.01 21.70 11.37
N ALA A 292 15.38 20.47 11.07
CA ALA A 292 15.60 19.97 9.71
C ALA A 292 15.34 18.47 9.65
N TYR A 293 14.95 17.98 8.48
CA TYR A 293 14.89 16.54 8.25
C TYR A 293 16.21 16.06 7.64
N GLU A 294 16.85 15.11 8.30
CA GLU A 294 18.17 14.61 7.92
C GLU A 294 18.13 13.13 7.50
N PRO A 295 19.08 12.63 6.70
CA PRO A 295 19.12 11.24 6.25
C PRO A 295 19.03 10.20 7.39
N GLY A 296 19.66 10.50 8.54
CA GLY A 296 19.63 9.67 9.74
C GLY A 296 18.22 9.47 10.33
N HIS A 297 17.29 10.37 10.07
CA HIS A 297 15.92 10.25 10.55
C HIS A 297 15.14 9.14 9.85
N LEU A 298 15.51 8.77 8.62
CA LEU A 298 14.88 7.66 7.89
C LEU A 298 15.03 6.31 8.62
N SER A 299 16.16 6.11 9.30
CA SER A 299 16.40 4.91 10.12
C SER A 299 16.15 5.14 11.61
N GLY A 300 16.34 6.36 12.10
CA GLY A 300 16.22 6.74 13.52
C GLY A 300 14.79 6.94 13.97
N HIS A 301 13.93 7.53 13.13
CA HIS A 301 12.52 7.66 13.45
C HIS A 301 11.79 6.33 13.24
N LYS A 302 10.86 6.04 14.14
CA LYS A 302 10.12 4.77 14.15
C LYS A 302 8.64 4.98 14.37
N VAL A 303 7.86 4.08 13.78
CA VAL A 303 6.44 3.87 14.04
C VAL A 303 6.32 2.75 15.07
N TYR A 304 5.58 2.97 16.13
CA TYR A 304 5.30 1.97 17.18
C TYR A 304 3.80 1.75 17.30
N GLU A 305 3.39 0.50 17.35
CA GLU A 305 2.07 0.15 17.83
C GLU A 305 2.01 0.30 19.36
N CYS A 306 0.93 0.93 19.85
CA CYS A 306 0.72 1.16 21.26
C CYS A 306 -0.75 0.97 21.65
N ASN A 307 -1.04 0.87 22.94
CA ASN A 307 -2.40 0.93 23.45
C ASN A 307 -2.90 2.40 23.53
N ALA A 308 -4.15 2.59 23.95
CA ALA A 308 -4.78 3.93 24.07
C ALA A 308 -4.03 4.87 25.02
N GLU A 309 -3.34 4.33 26.03
CA GLU A 309 -2.52 5.06 27.00
C GLU A 309 -1.10 5.37 26.45
N GLY A 310 -0.83 5.00 25.19
CA GLY A 310 0.46 5.23 24.53
C GLY A 310 1.58 4.31 24.98
N LYS A 311 1.28 3.20 25.66
CA LYS A 311 2.27 2.19 26.03
C LYS A 311 2.51 1.24 24.87
N ASP A 312 3.79 1.01 24.54
CA ASP A 312 4.16 0.11 23.44
C ASP A 312 3.57 -1.30 23.66
N ASP A 313 2.80 -1.77 22.68
CA ASP A 313 2.09 -3.04 22.74
C ASP A 313 1.96 -3.71 21.39
N GLY A 314 2.99 -3.75 20.59
CA GLY A 314 2.94 -4.38 19.28
C GLY A 314 4.25 -4.35 18.55
N GLN A 315 4.14 -4.26 17.24
CA GLN A 315 5.30 -4.19 16.34
C GLN A 315 5.84 -2.77 16.25
N SER A 316 7.03 -2.64 15.72
CA SER A 316 7.60 -1.34 15.38
C SER A 316 8.38 -1.45 14.07
N TRP A 317 8.37 -0.35 13.32
CA TRP A 317 9.05 -0.23 12.03
C TRP A 317 9.85 1.07 11.97
N ARG A 318 10.92 1.09 11.19
CA ARG A 318 11.55 2.35 10.80
C ARG A 318 10.56 3.17 9.99
N ILE A 319 10.63 4.50 10.09
CA ILE A 319 9.70 5.36 9.33
C ILE A 319 9.81 5.11 7.83
N LYS A 320 11.03 4.86 7.31
CA LYS A 320 11.27 4.56 5.89
C LYS A 320 10.53 3.30 5.43
N GLU A 321 10.37 2.29 6.29
CA GLU A 321 9.61 1.09 5.95
C GLU A 321 8.12 1.37 5.75
N CYS A 322 7.60 2.40 6.41
CA CYS A 322 6.20 2.82 6.31
C CYS A 322 5.96 3.87 5.22
N LEU A 323 7.00 4.55 4.72
CA LEU A 323 6.85 5.59 3.71
C LEU A 323 6.52 4.99 2.34
N VAL A 324 5.58 5.64 1.66
CA VAL A 324 5.34 5.52 0.21
C VAL A 324 5.55 6.89 -0.39
N PHE A 325 6.41 6.98 -1.40
CA PHE A 325 6.76 8.24 -2.02
C PHE A 325 7.03 8.06 -3.52
N GLU A 326 6.34 8.84 -4.34
CA GLU A 326 6.56 8.91 -5.78
C GLU A 326 7.41 10.14 -6.12
N THR A 327 8.41 9.94 -6.98
CA THR A 327 9.29 11.03 -7.43
C THR A 327 9.81 10.77 -8.83
N ASP A 328 10.25 11.85 -9.50
CA ASP A 328 10.95 11.78 -10.78
C ASP A 328 12.45 12.03 -10.56
N LEU A 329 13.27 11.21 -11.19
CA LEU A 329 14.73 11.38 -11.22
C LEU A 329 15.23 11.15 -12.65
N ASN A 330 15.90 12.15 -13.22
CA ASN A 330 16.44 12.11 -14.59
C ASN A 330 15.41 11.73 -15.66
N GLY A 331 14.14 12.13 -15.48
CA GLY A 331 13.05 11.85 -16.43
C GLY A 331 12.41 10.45 -16.29
N GLU A 332 12.89 9.65 -15.36
CA GLU A 332 12.28 8.35 -15.00
C GLU A 332 11.46 8.47 -13.70
N LYS A 333 10.38 7.70 -13.61
CA LYS A 333 9.50 7.67 -12.42
C LYS A 333 9.90 6.57 -11.46
N TYR A 334 9.89 6.93 -10.18
CA TYR A 334 10.24 6.02 -9.10
C TYR A 334 9.19 6.06 -7.98
N VAL A 335 9.04 4.93 -7.30
CA VAL A 335 8.23 4.82 -6.09
C VAL A 335 9.00 4.11 -4.98
N LEU A 336 8.98 4.70 -3.77
CA LEU A 336 9.36 4.03 -2.54
C LEU A 336 8.15 3.28 -1.98
N SER A 337 8.31 2.03 -1.62
CA SER A 337 7.29 1.26 -0.91
C SER A 337 7.94 0.16 -0.07
N ALA A 338 7.60 0.11 1.24
CA ALA A 338 8.16 -0.85 2.19
C ALA A 338 9.70 -0.92 2.15
N ASP A 339 10.35 0.25 2.30
CA ASP A 339 11.81 0.46 2.30
C ASP A 339 12.53 0.10 1.00
N ARG A 340 11.82 0.05 -0.12
CA ARG A 340 12.39 -0.29 -1.42
C ARG A 340 11.99 0.69 -2.49
N TRP A 341 12.97 1.09 -3.30
CA TRP A 341 12.73 1.87 -4.49
C TRP A 341 12.42 0.99 -5.68
N TYR A 342 11.40 1.34 -6.41
CA TYR A 342 11.04 0.71 -7.67
C TYR A 342 11.04 1.75 -8.77
N ARG A 343 11.58 1.38 -9.93
CA ARG A 343 11.48 2.17 -11.16
C ARG A 343 10.26 1.71 -11.94
N ILE A 344 9.46 2.65 -12.37
CA ILE A 344 8.32 2.43 -13.24
C ILE A 344 8.81 2.40 -14.69
N ASP A 345 8.36 1.43 -15.47
CA ASP A 345 8.72 1.35 -16.89
C ASP A 345 8.30 2.61 -17.64
N THR A 346 9.20 3.14 -18.48
CA THR A 346 9.00 4.41 -19.17
C THR A 346 7.82 4.33 -20.17
N ASN A 347 7.62 3.18 -20.83
CA ASN A 347 6.50 3.02 -21.77
C ASN A 347 5.18 3.03 -21.01
N LEU A 348 5.08 2.28 -19.89
CA LEU A 348 3.91 2.29 -19.02
C LEU A 348 3.61 3.72 -18.52
N ALA A 349 4.63 4.44 -18.03
CA ALA A 349 4.46 5.81 -17.56
C ALA A 349 3.96 6.76 -18.67
N ASN A 350 4.50 6.63 -19.87
CA ASN A 350 4.10 7.42 -21.03
C ASN A 350 2.68 7.07 -21.49
N GLU A 351 2.31 5.79 -21.54
CA GLU A 351 0.96 5.35 -21.91
C GLU A 351 -0.09 5.89 -20.96
N VAL A 352 0.16 5.80 -19.64
CA VAL A 352 -0.75 6.32 -18.62
C VAL A 352 -0.90 7.84 -18.71
N THR A 353 0.21 8.57 -18.88
CA THR A 353 0.21 10.02 -19.00
C THR A 353 -0.50 10.47 -20.28
N THR A 354 -0.23 9.79 -21.41
CA THR A 354 -0.86 10.07 -22.71
C THR A 354 -2.36 9.79 -22.65
N PHE A 355 -2.77 8.69 -22.02
CA PHE A 355 -4.19 8.41 -21.80
C PHE A 355 -4.89 9.55 -21.05
N PHE A 356 -4.32 10.01 -19.94
CA PHE A 356 -4.88 11.09 -19.14
C PHE A 356 -4.94 12.41 -19.91
N ALA A 357 -3.91 12.74 -20.67
CA ALA A 357 -3.88 13.94 -21.51
C ALA A 357 -4.95 13.95 -22.61
N GLY A 358 -5.40 12.76 -23.06
CA GLY A 358 -6.49 12.58 -24.02
C GLY A 358 -7.91 12.58 -23.42
N VAL A 359 -8.04 12.67 -22.10
CA VAL A 359 -9.36 12.68 -21.42
C VAL A 359 -10.04 14.04 -21.62
N THR A 360 -11.34 14.00 -21.91
CA THR A 360 -12.16 15.22 -22.07
C THR A 360 -12.12 16.05 -20.78
N ALA A 361 -11.74 17.32 -20.88
CA ALA A 361 -11.83 18.25 -19.78
C ALA A 361 -13.29 18.71 -19.58
N HIS A 362 -13.73 18.82 -18.32
CA HIS A 362 -15.03 19.37 -17.94
C HIS A 362 -14.81 20.64 -17.12
N ALA A 363 -15.59 21.67 -17.39
CA ALA A 363 -15.48 22.95 -16.66
C ALA A 363 -16.27 22.91 -15.36
N MET A 364 -15.63 23.28 -14.28
CA MET A 364 -16.26 23.42 -12.95
C MET A 364 -15.97 24.83 -12.41
N PRO A 365 -16.86 25.39 -11.57
CA PRO A 365 -16.57 26.63 -10.85
C PRO A 365 -15.35 26.47 -9.94
N ASP A 366 -14.51 27.51 -9.84
CA ASP A 366 -13.38 27.50 -8.92
C ASP A 366 -13.82 27.46 -7.45
N ALA A 367 -13.03 26.83 -6.58
CA ALA A 367 -13.23 26.85 -5.15
C ALA A 367 -12.66 28.12 -4.50
N LEU A 368 -13.22 28.53 -3.36
CA LEU A 368 -12.68 29.61 -2.56
C LEU A 368 -11.57 29.09 -1.62
N ALA A 369 -10.67 29.95 -1.19
CA ALA A 369 -9.46 29.58 -0.44
C ALA A 369 -9.71 28.77 0.86
N ASP A 370 -10.84 29.01 1.53
CA ASP A 370 -11.24 28.38 2.80
C ASP A 370 -12.34 27.31 2.65
N GLU A 371 -12.74 26.99 1.42
CA GLU A 371 -13.73 25.93 1.16
C GLU A 371 -13.10 24.54 1.28
N ASN A 372 -13.80 23.66 1.95
CA ASN A 372 -13.65 22.22 1.81
C ASN A 372 -14.74 21.71 0.83
N GLU A 373 -14.75 20.42 0.53
CA GLU A 373 -15.71 19.78 -0.37
C GLU A 373 -17.18 20.13 -0.04
N GLU A 374 -17.59 20.02 1.24
CA GLU A 374 -18.95 20.32 1.70
C GLU A 374 -19.37 21.78 1.44
N LYS A 375 -18.49 22.75 1.77
CA LYS A 375 -18.76 24.17 1.54
C LYS A 375 -18.79 24.50 0.05
N TYR A 376 -17.88 23.90 -0.73
CA TYR A 376 -17.85 24.05 -2.18
C TYR A 376 -19.15 23.54 -2.79
N ASN A 377 -19.57 22.31 -2.47
CA ASN A 377 -20.80 21.71 -2.96
C ASN A 377 -22.03 22.56 -2.60
N GLY A 378 -22.10 23.04 -1.35
CA GLY A 378 -23.18 23.92 -0.90
C GLY A 378 -23.26 25.24 -1.67
N ARG A 379 -22.14 25.90 -1.95
CA ARG A 379 -22.09 27.16 -2.71
C ARG A 379 -22.44 26.95 -4.18
N VAL A 380 -21.88 25.92 -4.82
CA VAL A 380 -22.14 25.63 -6.24
C VAL A 380 -23.62 25.28 -6.45
N ALA A 381 -24.23 24.53 -5.52
CA ALA A 381 -25.67 24.20 -5.55
C ALA A 381 -26.59 25.43 -5.65
N THR A 382 -26.20 26.54 -5.00
CA THR A 382 -27.02 27.76 -4.95
C THR A 382 -26.54 28.86 -5.90
N GLY A 383 -25.43 28.64 -6.60
CA GLY A 383 -24.78 29.63 -7.45
C GLY A 383 -25.31 29.76 -8.88
N GLY A 384 -26.39 29.11 -9.24
CA GLY A 384 -26.99 29.21 -10.58
C GLY A 384 -26.21 28.51 -11.70
N HIS A 385 -25.44 27.48 -11.35
CA HIS A 385 -24.55 26.76 -12.29
C HIS A 385 -25.21 25.61 -13.08
N ASN A 386 -26.56 25.54 -13.08
CA ASN A 386 -27.29 24.43 -13.72
C ASN A 386 -26.91 23.05 -13.21
N MET A 387 -26.59 22.96 -11.92
CA MET A 387 -26.15 21.75 -11.21
C MET A 387 -27.09 21.48 -10.01
N LEU A 388 -27.72 20.31 -10.01
CA LEU A 388 -28.53 19.83 -8.89
C LEU A 388 -27.60 19.10 -7.90
N CYS A 389 -27.52 19.55 -6.66
CA CYS A 389 -26.70 18.93 -5.63
C CYS A 389 -27.36 17.67 -5.06
N LEU A 390 -26.64 16.56 -5.16
CA LEU A 390 -27.01 15.24 -4.61
C LEU A 390 -26.00 14.74 -3.55
N ASP A 391 -25.05 15.58 -3.15
CA ASP A 391 -24.11 15.30 -2.07
C ASP A 391 -24.86 14.84 -0.81
N ARG A 392 -24.47 13.71 -0.24
CA ARG A 392 -25.10 13.03 0.91
C ARG A 392 -26.57 12.61 0.71
N LYS A 393 -27.04 12.60 -0.51
CA LYS A 393 -28.38 12.08 -0.83
C LYS A 393 -28.32 10.59 -1.14
N LEU A 394 -28.10 9.83 -0.08
CA LEU A 394 -27.88 8.38 -0.16
C LEU A 394 -29.13 7.65 -0.68
N VAL A 395 -28.92 6.72 -1.60
CA VAL A 395 -29.92 5.81 -2.14
C VAL A 395 -29.46 4.37 -1.95
N LYS A 396 -30.39 3.50 -1.57
CA LYS A 396 -30.09 2.10 -1.29
C LYS A 396 -30.28 1.26 -2.55
N PRO A 397 -29.23 0.57 -3.05
CA PRO A 397 -29.36 -0.40 -4.14
C PRO A 397 -30.23 -1.60 -3.74
N THR A 398 -30.88 -2.22 -4.70
CA THR A 398 -31.74 -3.39 -4.49
C THR A 398 -30.93 -4.53 -3.85
N GLY A 399 -31.42 -5.05 -2.74
CA GLY A 399 -30.78 -6.16 -2.02
C GLY A 399 -29.50 -5.81 -1.26
N ALA A 400 -29.01 -4.56 -1.32
CA ALA A 400 -27.85 -4.14 -0.56
C ALA A 400 -28.21 -3.83 0.91
N SER A 401 -27.23 -4.01 1.81
CA SER A 401 -27.34 -3.57 3.23
C SER A 401 -26.86 -2.13 3.44
N TYR A 402 -26.24 -1.51 2.44
CA TYR A 402 -25.66 -0.16 2.46
C TYR A 402 -26.32 0.75 1.42
N SER A 403 -26.13 2.05 1.59
CA SER A 403 -26.58 3.08 0.64
C SER A 403 -25.37 3.73 -0.01
N ILE A 404 -25.54 4.22 -1.24
CA ILE A 404 -24.51 4.92 -2.02
C ILE A 404 -25.01 6.29 -2.48
N GLU A 405 -24.10 7.18 -2.78
CA GLU A 405 -24.34 8.39 -3.56
C GLU A 405 -24.29 8.10 -5.05
N ALA A 406 -25.24 8.61 -5.80
CA ALA A 406 -25.21 8.49 -7.26
C ALA A 406 -24.17 9.43 -7.89
N CYS A 407 -24.03 10.64 -7.36
CA CYS A 407 -23.04 11.67 -7.69
C CYS A 407 -23.19 12.83 -6.70
N ASP A 408 -22.21 13.75 -6.64
CA ASP A 408 -22.32 15.00 -5.86
C ASP A 408 -23.21 16.02 -6.59
N PHE A 409 -23.06 16.12 -7.91
CA PHE A 409 -23.92 16.95 -8.74
C PHE A 409 -24.45 16.19 -9.96
N LEU A 410 -25.71 16.43 -10.28
CA LEU A 410 -26.30 16.13 -11.57
C LEU A 410 -26.43 17.43 -12.35
N GLU A 411 -25.73 17.55 -13.47
CA GLU A 411 -25.81 18.71 -14.36
C GLU A 411 -27.01 18.57 -15.30
N ASN A 412 -27.55 19.69 -15.79
CA ASN A 412 -28.68 19.69 -16.74
C ASN A 412 -28.37 19.05 -18.11
N SER A 413 -27.09 18.85 -18.43
CA SER A 413 -26.62 18.08 -19.57
C SER A 413 -26.72 16.55 -19.38
N GLY A 414 -27.02 16.06 -18.17
CA GLY A 414 -26.97 14.66 -17.77
C GLY A 414 -25.62 14.22 -17.22
N ALA A 415 -24.67 15.12 -17.02
CA ALA A 415 -23.38 14.80 -16.43
C ALA A 415 -23.54 14.49 -14.92
N MET A 416 -22.98 13.35 -14.51
CA MET A 416 -22.89 12.91 -13.11
C MET A 416 -21.49 13.26 -12.60
N ILE A 417 -21.39 14.24 -11.72
CA ILE A 417 -20.13 14.82 -11.26
C ILE A 417 -19.84 14.34 -9.85
N HIS A 418 -18.67 13.72 -9.68
CA HIS A 418 -18.12 13.32 -8.38
C HIS A 418 -17.01 14.28 -8.00
N VAL A 419 -17.12 14.91 -6.83
CA VAL A 419 -16.18 15.95 -6.36
C VAL A 419 -15.34 15.42 -5.22
N LYS A 420 -14.03 15.75 -5.21
CA LYS A 420 -13.16 15.44 -4.08
C LYS A 420 -12.12 16.52 -3.84
N ASP A 421 -11.87 16.83 -2.57
CA ASP A 421 -10.79 17.73 -2.17
C ASP A 421 -9.48 16.92 -2.08
N GLN A 422 -8.47 17.30 -2.85
CA GLN A 422 -7.15 16.65 -2.93
C GLN A 422 -6.36 16.74 -1.61
N THR A 423 -6.81 17.49 -0.61
CA THR A 423 -6.05 17.75 0.62
C THR A 423 -5.83 16.54 1.55
N SER A 424 -6.24 15.34 1.16
CA SER A 424 -5.91 14.09 1.87
C SER A 424 -5.78 12.92 0.89
N SER A 425 -4.64 12.28 0.95
CA SER A 425 -4.15 11.25 0.05
C SER A 425 -5.00 9.97 -0.10
N SER A 426 -5.89 9.65 0.82
CA SER A 426 -6.75 8.45 0.72
C SER A 426 -8.02 8.64 -0.11
N ARG A 427 -8.20 9.78 -0.78
CA ARG A 427 -9.50 10.19 -1.33
C ARG A 427 -9.69 9.98 -2.83
N LEU A 428 -8.61 10.01 -3.63
CA LEU A 428 -8.75 9.91 -5.09
C LEU A 428 -9.12 8.50 -5.56
N SER A 429 -8.49 7.46 -5.02
CA SER A 429 -8.89 6.08 -5.32
C SER A 429 -10.35 5.80 -4.92
N HIS A 430 -10.80 6.39 -3.81
CA HIS A 430 -12.21 6.32 -3.40
C HIS A 430 -13.12 7.05 -4.38
N LEU A 431 -12.73 8.25 -4.86
CA LEU A 431 -13.46 9.02 -5.86
C LEU A 431 -13.67 8.20 -7.15
N PHE A 432 -12.59 7.62 -7.70
CA PHE A 432 -12.67 6.85 -8.95
C PHE A 432 -13.54 5.60 -8.79
N ASN A 433 -13.42 4.92 -7.66
CA ASN A 433 -14.26 3.76 -7.36
C ASN A 433 -15.73 4.14 -7.14
N GLN A 434 -16.01 5.26 -6.47
CA GLN A 434 -17.36 5.77 -6.26
C GLN A 434 -18.08 6.01 -7.60
N GLY A 435 -17.42 6.65 -8.56
CA GLY A 435 -18.00 6.90 -9.88
C GLY A 435 -18.27 5.62 -10.66
N THR A 436 -17.38 4.63 -10.64
CA THR A 436 -17.62 3.34 -11.33
C THR A 436 -18.72 2.53 -10.66
N VAL A 437 -18.78 2.47 -9.33
CA VAL A 437 -19.82 1.77 -8.58
C VAL A 437 -21.19 2.41 -8.84
N SER A 438 -21.30 3.74 -8.75
CA SER A 438 -22.57 4.44 -9.00
C SER A 438 -23.05 4.25 -10.44
N ALA A 439 -22.16 4.36 -11.43
CA ALA A 439 -22.49 4.14 -12.84
C ALA A 439 -22.98 2.70 -13.11
N ARG A 440 -22.34 1.71 -12.49
CA ARG A 440 -22.76 0.29 -12.58
C ARG A 440 -24.17 0.09 -12.00
N VAL A 441 -24.42 0.64 -10.81
CA VAL A 441 -25.73 0.53 -10.15
C VAL A 441 -26.80 1.29 -10.96
N MET A 442 -26.51 2.48 -11.46
CA MET A 442 -27.38 3.24 -12.35
C MET A 442 -27.79 2.43 -13.59
N LYS A 443 -26.86 1.71 -14.19
CA LYS A 443 -27.14 0.86 -15.36
C LYS A 443 -28.02 -0.33 -15.02
N MET A 444 -27.71 -1.04 -13.93
CA MET A 444 -28.25 -2.38 -13.66
C MET A 444 -29.49 -2.41 -12.77
N ASP A 445 -29.73 -1.37 -11.96
CA ASP A 445 -30.76 -1.34 -10.92
C ASP A 445 -31.85 -0.32 -11.21
N GLY A 446 -32.95 -0.77 -11.82
CA GLY A 446 -34.12 0.06 -12.12
C GLY A 446 -34.78 0.67 -10.86
N PRO A 447 -35.10 -0.13 -9.84
CA PRO A 447 -35.63 0.38 -8.56
C PRO A 447 -34.73 1.40 -7.87
N PHE A 448 -33.40 1.26 -7.95
CA PHE A 448 -32.48 2.29 -7.48
C PHE A 448 -32.70 3.63 -8.20
N ARG A 449 -32.85 3.59 -9.53
CA ARG A 449 -33.14 4.80 -10.31
C ARG A 449 -34.47 5.44 -9.91
N ASP A 450 -35.49 4.66 -9.60
CA ASP A 450 -36.79 5.21 -9.14
C ASP A 450 -36.67 5.94 -7.79
N LEU A 451 -35.90 5.37 -6.85
CA LEU A 451 -35.60 6.02 -5.58
C LEU A 451 -34.73 7.28 -5.78
N LEU A 452 -33.74 7.23 -6.68
CA LEU A 452 -32.93 8.39 -7.03
C LEU A 452 -33.77 9.52 -7.65
N ARG A 453 -34.70 9.20 -8.55
CA ARG A 453 -35.66 10.16 -9.12
C ARG A 453 -36.47 10.87 -8.06
N THR A 454 -36.88 10.15 -7.01
CA THR A 454 -37.56 10.76 -5.86
C THR A 454 -36.65 11.76 -5.14
N ARG A 455 -35.39 11.38 -4.88
CA ARG A 455 -34.40 12.29 -4.28
C ARG A 455 -34.12 13.53 -5.14
N ILE A 456 -34.06 13.34 -6.47
CA ILE A 456 -33.91 14.46 -7.42
C ILE A 456 -35.09 15.41 -7.32
N ALA A 457 -36.35 14.92 -7.32
CA ALA A 457 -37.55 15.75 -7.21
C ALA A 457 -37.58 16.52 -5.88
N ASP A 458 -37.18 15.89 -4.77
CA ASP A 458 -37.06 16.57 -3.46
C ASP A 458 -36.06 17.73 -3.54
N GLN A 459 -34.90 17.53 -4.21
CA GLN A 459 -33.89 18.57 -4.36
C GLN A 459 -34.29 19.65 -5.38
N GLU A 460 -34.96 19.30 -6.48
CA GLU A 460 -35.53 20.28 -7.41
C GLU A 460 -36.46 21.26 -6.66
N THR A 461 -37.32 20.71 -5.82
CA THR A 461 -38.22 21.51 -4.99
C THR A 461 -37.45 22.39 -4.00
N ALA A 462 -36.47 21.84 -3.31
CA ALA A 462 -35.67 22.55 -2.30
C ALA A 462 -34.82 23.69 -2.88
N LEU A 463 -34.32 23.53 -4.11
CA LEU A 463 -33.43 24.49 -4.77
C LEU A 463 -34.16 25.38 -5.80
N GLY A 464 -35.45 25.17 -6.05
CA GLY A 464 -36.22 25.88 -7.06
C GLY A 464 -35.77 25.57 -8.50
N LEU A 465 -35.24 24.36 -8.74
CA LEU A 465 -34.80 23.86 -10.03
C LEU A 465 -35.86 22.94 -10.65
N THR A 466 -35.77 22.66 -11.93
CA THR A 466 -36.66 21.74 -12.65
C THR A 466 -35.96 21.03 -13.80
N GLY A 467 -36.47 19.85 -14.19
CA GLY A 467 -36.05 19.13 -15.37
C GLY A 467 -34.97 18.03 -15.13
N TYR A 468 -34.37 17.96 -13.94
CA TYR A 468 -33.34 17.00 -13.62
C TYR A 468 -33.87 15.57 -13.40
N GLN A 469 -35.10 15.46 -12.84
CA GLN A 469 -35.75 14.16 -12.69
C GLN A 469 -35.94 13.44 -14.03
N ALA A 470 -36.17 14.19 -15.09
CA ALA A 470 -36.37 13.66 -16.44
C ALA A 470 -35.06 13.10 -17.05
N LEU A 471 -33.88 13.54 -16.58
CA LEU A 471 -32.60 13.06 -17.05
C LEU A 471 -32.32 11.61 -16.64
N VAL A 472 -32.93 11.11 -15.57
CA VAL A 472 -32.76 9.75 -15.09
C VAL A 472 -33.97 8.90 -15.48
N ALA A 473 -33.76 7.88 -16.31
CA ALA A 473 -34.78 6.93 -16.73
C ALA A 473 -35.28 6.09 -15.53
N GLY A 474 -36.58 6.01 -15.31
CA GLY A 474 -37.18 5.11 -14.32
C GLY A 474 -37.06 3.63 -14.70
N SER A 475 -37.46 2.72 -13.81
CA SER A 475 -37.35 1.26 -14.01
C SER A 475 -38.15 0.74 -15.21
N GLY A 476 -39.25 1.42 -15.57
CA GLY A 476 -40.10 1.09 -16.73
C GLY A 476 -39.60 1.64 -18.07
N THR A 477 -38.47 2.38 -18.10
CA THR A 477 -37.95 3.02 -19.31
C THR A 477 -36.56 2.49 -19.61
N PRO A 478 -36.20 2.21 -20.88
CA PRO A 478 -34.85 1.83 -21.25
C PRO A 478 -33.83 2.89 -20.76
N TYR A 479 -32.79 2.42 -20.08
CA TYR A 479 -31.70 3.28 -19.62
C TYR A 479 -30.67 3.43 -20.73
N SER A 480 -30.20 4.65 -20.97
CA SER A 480 -29.14 4.95 -21.95
C SER A 480 -27.92 5.53 -21.25
N GLU A 481 -26.87 4.77 -21.15
CA GLU A 481 -25.59 5.18 -20.57
C GLU A 481 -24.96 6.32 -21.39
N ALA A 482 -25.17 6.32 -22.69
CA ALA A 482 -24.64 7.34 -23.60
C ALA A 482 -25.23 8.74 -23.35
N ALA A 483 -26.39 8.83 -22.66
CA ALA A 483 -26.99 10.10 -22.25
C ALA A 483 -26.26 10.72 -21.03
N HIS A 484 -25.37 9.97 -20.39
CA HIS A 484 -24.67 10.42 -19.19
C HIS A 484 -23.17 10.51 -19.42
N LEU A 485 -22.58 11.55 -18.82
CA LEU A 485 -21.14 11.73 -18.71
C LEU A 485 -20.74 11.58 -17.24
N VAL A 486 -19.83 10.68 -16.93
CA VAL A 486 -19.25 10.59 -15.57
C VAL A 486 -18.05 11.52 -15.49
N VAL A 487 -18.10 12.48 -14.55
CA VAL A 487 -17.05 13.48 -14.37
C VAL A 487 -16.40 13.29 -13.01
N TYR A 488 -15.08 13.13 -12.98
CA TYR A 488 -14.28 13.16 -11.77
C TYR A 488 -13.71 14.57 -11.59
N ALA A 489 -14.12 15.26 -10.55
CA ALA A 489 -13.77 16.66 -10.29
C ALA A 489 -12.91 16.76 -9.02
N VAL A 490 -11.69 17.30 -9.14
CA VAL A 490 -10.72 17.36 -8.04
C VAL A 490 -10.42 18.81 -7.67
N ILE A 491 -10.70 19.17 -6.42
CA ILE A 491 -10.35 20.47 -5.84
C ILE A 491 -8.86 20.45 -5.51
N CYS A 492 -8.09 21.32 -6.15
CA CYS A 492 -6.63 21.34 -6.05
C CYS A 492 -6.10 22.74 -5.78
N SER A 493 -5.26 22.89 -4.75
CA SER A 493 -4.64 24.17 -4.40
C SER A 493 -3.47 24.51 -5.31
N GLY A 494 -3.38 25.77 -5.76
CA GLY A 494 -2.23 26.31 -6.49
C GLY A 494 -2.10 25.83 -7.93
N VAL A 495 -3.19 25.56 -8.62
CA VAL A 495 -3.22 25.06 -10.00
C VAL A 495 -3.20 26.22 -11.00
N GLY A 496 -2.21 26.18 -11.94
CA GLY A 496 -2.41 26.72 -13.28
C GLY A 496 -3.07 25.63 -14.15
N ALA A 497 -4.01 26.00 -15.01
CA ALA A 497 -4.69 25.09 -15.92
C ALA A 497 -3.67 24.24 -16.71
N GLY A 498 -3.86 22.91 -16.76
CA GLY A 498 -3.12 22.01 -17.65
C GLY A 498 -1.94 21.26 -17.05
N THR A 499 -1.62 21.38 -15.76
CA THR A 499 -0.58 20.57 -15.14
C THR A 499 -1.15 19.25 -14.61
N ASN A 500 -0.60 18.12 -15.07
CA ASN A 500 -0.89 16.82 -14.48
C ASN A 500 -0.26 16.75 -13.08
N ARG A 501 -1.09 16.75 -12.05
CA ARG A 501 -0.68 16.73 -10.62
C ARG A 501 -1.07 15.46 -9.91
N LEU A 502 -1.73 14.54 -10.58
CA LEU A 502 -2.04 13.26 -9.97
C LEU A 502 -0.75 12.43 -9.83
N PRO A 503 -0.53 11.77 -8.69
CA PRO A 503 0.47 10.74 -8.54
C PRO A 503 0.31 9.68 -9.64
N PHE A 504 1.40 9.00 -10.00
CA PHE A 504 1.37 8.00 -11.08
C PHE A 504 0.33 6.88 -10.81
N PHE A 505 0.28 6.37 -9.59
CA PHE A 505 -0.68 5.31 -9.25
C PHE A 505 -2.13 5.81 -9.24
N SER A 506 -2.37 7.09 -8.92
CA SER A 506 -3.69 7.71 -9.08
C SER A 506 -4.09 7.80 -10.55
N LEU A 507 -3.14 8.10 -11.44
CA LEU A 507 -3.38 8.10 -12.90
C LEU A 507 -3.71 6.69 -13.42
N VAL A 508 -3.02 5.66 -12.94
CA VAL A 508 -3.33 4.26 -13.29
C VAL A 508 -4.74 3.90 -12.83
N THR A 509 -5.09 4.21 -11.58
CA THR A 509 -6.42 3.94 -11.02
C THR A 509 -7.51 4.70 -11.79
N PHE A 510 -7.25 5.96 -12.16
CA PHE A 510 -8.16 6.72 -13.03
C PHE A 510 -8.33 6.06 -14.40
N ARG A 511 -7.22 5.64 -15.06
CA ARG A 511 -7.28 4.95 -16.36
C ARG A 511 -8.14 3.69 -16.30
N GLN A 512 -8.03 2.92 -15.23
CA GLN A 512 -8.84 1.72 -15.01
C GLN A 512 -10.32 2.07 -14.83
N ALA A 513 -10.64 3.07 -14.00
CA ALA A 513 -12.00 3.55 -13.80
C ALA A 513 -12.62 4.06 -15.12
N ALA A 514 -11.87 4.85 -15.90
CA ALA A 514 -12.32 5.35 -17.20
C ALA A 514 -12.56 4.22 -18.22
N ASN A 515 -11.70 3.19 -18.24
CA ASN A 515 -11.87 2.02 -19.10
C ASN A 515 -13.09 1.18 -18.67
N GLU A 516 -13.32 1.02 -17.35
CA GLU A 516 -14.51 0.35 -16.83
C GLU A 516 -15.79 1.11 -17.22
N LEU A 517 -15.82 2.42 -17.05
CA LEU A 517 -16.94 3.26 -17.47
C LEU A 517 -17.21 3.13 -18.97
N ARG A 518 -16.16 3.12 -19.78
CA ARG A 518 -16.28 2.91 -21.22
C ARG A 518 -16.85 1.52 -21.56
N ALA A 519 -16.41 0.47 -20.86
CA ALA A 519 -16.95 -0.89 -21.02
C ALA A 519 -18.42 -0.97 -20.60
N LEU A 520 -18.85 -0.17 -19.63
CA LEU A 520 -20.25 -0.04 -19.23
C LEU A 520 -21.08 0.81 -20.22
N GLY A 521 -20.45 1.53 -21.16
CA GLY A 521 -21.13 2.37 -22.15
C GLY A 521 -21.16 3.87 -21.83
N TYR A 522 -20.55 4.29 -20.71
CA TYR A 522 -20.47 5.69 -20.32
C TYR A 522 -19.29 6.43 -20.99
N LYS A 523 -19.45 7.73 -21.14
CA LYS A 523 -18.33 8.64 -21.36
C LYS A 523 -17.73 9.07 -20.03
N CYS A 524 -16.43 9.36 -20.03
CA CYS A 524 -15.71 9.83 -18.85
C CYS A 524 -15.03 11.17 -19.15
N ALA A 525 -15.05 12.08 -18.19
CA ALA A 525 -14.33 13.36 -18.23
C ALA A 525 -13.64 13.61 -16.89
N PHE A 526 -12.69 14.55 -16.90
CA PHE A 526 -11.98 14.99 -15.70
C PHE A 526 -12.09 16.52 -15.55
N ALA A 527 -12.22 17.00 -14.34
CA ALA A 527 -12.26 18.42 -14.02
C ALA A 527 -11.25 18.78 -12.93
N TRP A 528 -10.46 19.81 -13.18
CA TRP A 528 -9.71 20.48 -12.14
C TRP A 528 -10.52 21.64 -11.59
N ILE A 529 -10.72 21.66 -10.26
CA ILE A 529 -11.33 22.78 -9.54
C ILE A 529 -10.19 23.55 -8.88
N ALA A 530 -9.86 24.71 -9.41
CA ALA A 530 -8.80 25.54 -8.87
C ALA A 530 -9.20 26.10 -7.50
N LYS A 531 -8.27 26.07 -6.54
CA LYS A 531 -8.46 26.62 -5.19
C LYS A 531 -7.29 27.54 -4.88
N PRO A 532 -7.52 28.84 -4.62
CA PRO A 532 -6.47 29.76 -4.21
C PRO A 532 -5.79 29.32 -2.92
N ALA A 533 -4.50 29.63 -2.76
CA ALA A 533 -3.79 29.39 -1.51
C ALA A 533 -4.45 30.19 -0.37
N SER A 534 -4.68 29.52 0.78
CA SER A 534 -5.25 30.19 1.94
C SER A 534 -4.28 31.25 2.49
N THR A 535 -4.71 32.49 2.55
CA THR A 535 -3.95 33.60 3.14
C THR A 535 -4.10 33.69 4.67
N THR A 536 -4.97 32.87 5.25
CA THR A 536 -5.23 32.87 6.70
C THR A 536 -4.35 31.84 7.42
N THR A 537 -3.48 32.33 8.29
CA THR A 537 -2.81 31.52 9.32
C THR A 537 -3.87 30.91 10.23
N LYS A 538 -4.16 29.63 10.10
CA LYS A 538 -5.16 28.94 10.95
C LYS A 538 -4.76 29.10 12.41
N ALA A 539 -5.55 29.84 13.18
CA ALA A 539 -5.46 29.86 14.63
C ALA A 539 -5.57 28.42 15.16
N LYS A 540 -4.63 28.03 16.04
CA LYS A 540 -4.56 26.70 16.66
C LYS A 540 -5.92 26.29 17.22
N ARG A 541 -6.58 25.33 16.60
CA ARG A 541 -7.73 24.65 17.21
C ARG A 541 -7.21 23.85 18.40
N LYS A 542 -7.63 24.24 19.61
CA LYS A 542 -7.45 23.42 20.81
C LYS A 542 -8.06 22.03 20.59
N PRO A 543 -7.40 20.94 21.00
CA PRO A 543 -8.01 19.63 20.94
C PRO A 543 -9.30 19.61 21.75
N LYS A 544 -10.39 19.12 21.15
CA LYS A 544 -11.63 18.84 21.86
C LYS A 544 -11.36 17.64 22.80
N THR A 545 -11.24 17.94 24.09
CA THR A 545 -11.39 16.92 25.11
C THR A 545 -12.84 16.46 25.11
N THR A 546 -13.08 15.23 24.65
CA THR A 546 -14.38 14.57 24.81
C THR A 546 -14.50 14.19 26.29
N PRO A 547 -15.58 14.60 27.00
CA PRO A 547 -15.78 14.15 28.37
C PRO A 547 -16.08 12.65 28.37
N VAL A 548 -15.32 11.88 29.15
CA VAL A 548 -15.65 10.49 29.47
C VAL A 548 -16.93 10.53 30.30
N ALA A 549 -18.03 10.02 29.74
CA ALA A 549 -19.25 9.76 30.51
C ALA A 549 -18.97 8.61 31.49
N VAL A 550 -18.89 8.93 32.76
CA VAL A 550 -18.93 7.93 33.85
C VAL A 550 -20.38 7.46 33.91
N ALA A 551 -20.64 6.24 33.44
CA ALA A 551 -21.89 5.55 33.72
C ALA A 551 -21.84 4.99 35.14
N ALA A 552 -22.89 5.32 35.93
CA ALA A 552 -23.16 4.78 37.25
C ALA A 552 -23.65 3.33 37.17
#